data_1e1ea9a356c7760391a80726878bf8c4
#
_entry.id   1e1ea9a356c7760391a80726878bf8c4
#
_cell.length_a   1.000
_cell.length_b   1.000
_cell.length_c   1.000
_cell.angle_alpha   90.00
_cell.angle_beta   90.00
_cell.angle_gamma   90.00
#
_symmetry.space_group_name_H-M   'P 1'
#
loop_
_entity.id
_entity.type
_entity.pdbx_description
1 polymer ?
#
loop_
_entity_poly.entity_id
_entity_poly.type
_entity_poly.pdbx_seq_one_letter_code
_entity_poly.pdbx_strand_id
1 'polypeptide(L)'
;MNLITVRELFKNTEKYVDQEIEIGGWVRNKRPSKQFGFIVLNDGTYFTPVQVVYNDSIENFQEISKINVGAALIVKGTLVLTPNTKQPFEIQASSVAVEGPSSGDYPLQPKKHSMEFLRSIPHLRPRANTFQAVFRVRSLAAMAIHQFFQERDFVYVNTPLITGSDCEGAGEMFQVTTLDLNNIPLTEDGKVDFSKDFFGKPTNLTVSGQLNGETYAMAFRNIYTFGPTFRAENSNTTRHAAEFWMIEPEMAFADLQDLMRVEEDMLKYIISYVLEHAPEEMAFFNQFMDKGLLDRLNNILNNDFGRITYTEAVELLEKHNDKFEYPVSWGCDLQTEHERYLTEVVFKKPVFVTDYPKEIKAFYMKLNPDGKTVAAVDCLVPGVGEITGGSQREDNYELLKARIEELGMKPEDYDFYLDLRKYGSTRHAGFGLGFERCVMYLTGIGNIRDAIPFPRTVGNCEL
;
A
#
# COMPACT_ATOMS: atom_id res chain seq x y z
N MET A 1 -23.71 22.17 2.06
CA MET A 1 -22.58 23.12 2.12
C MET A 1 -22.43 23.72 0.74
N ASN A 2 -22.46 25.04 0.64
CA ASN A 2 -22.35 25.73 -0.67
C ASN A 2 -20.90 26.13 -1.01
N LEU A 3 -19.89 25.66 -0.23
CA LEU A 3 -18.48 25.96 -0.52
C LEU A 3 -18.02 25.20 -1.75
N ILE A 4 -17.46 25.91 -2.72
CA ILE A 4 -16.87 25.33 -3.91
C ILE A 4 -15.51 24.74 -3.54
N THR A 5 -15.21 23.53 -4.01
CA THR A 5 -13.91 22.90 -3.73
C THR A 5 -12.81 23.45 -4.64
N VAL A 6 -11.57 23.45 -4.15
CA VAL A 6 -10.40 23.83 -4.96
C VAL A 6 -10.30 22.96 -6.21
N ARG A 7 -10.62 21.66 -6.10
CA ARG A 7 -10.65 20.74 -7.24
C ARG A 7 -11.65 21.17 -8.32
N GLU A 8 -12.84 21.59 -7.92
CA GLU A 8 -13.87 22.08 -8.86
C GLU A 8 -13.39 23.32 -9.61
N LEU A 9 -12.73 24.27 -8.91
CA LEU A 9 -12.18 25.46 -9.55
C LEU A 9 -11.12 25.12 -10.60
N PHE A 10 -10.18 24.20 -10.31
CA PHE A 10 -9.16 23.80 -11.28
C PHE A 10 -9.70 23.00 -12.45
N LYS A 11 -10.73 22.16 -12.24
CA LYS A 11 -11.32 21.34 -13.29
C LYS A 11 -12.27 22.10 -14.22
N ASN A 12 -12.94 23.11 -13.70
CA ASN A 12 -14.00 23.87 -14.38
C ASN A 12 -13.77 25.37 -14.27
N THR A 13 -12.51 25.82 -14.38
CA THR A 13 -12.11 27.22 -14.20
C THR A 13 -12.99 28.18 -14.97
N GLU A 14 -13.24 27.92 -16.26
CA GLU A 14 -14.02 28.79 -17.16
C GLU A 14 -15.43 29.10 -16.65
N LYS A 15 -16.04 28.15 -15.92
CA LYS A 15 -17.37 28.33 -15.30
C LYS A 15 -17.39 29.40 -14.23
N TYR A 16 -16.26 29.64 -13.58
CA TYR A 16 -16.15 30.50 -12.41
C TYR A 16 -15.41 31.82 -12.67
N VAL A 17 -14.89 32.02 -13.89
CA VAL A 17 -14.21 33.29 -14.25
C VAL A 17 -15.17 34.46 -14.05
N ASP A 18 -14.68 35.52 -13.39
CA ASP A 18 -15.42 36.74 -13.05
C ASP A 18 -16.69 36.50 -12.20
N GLN A 19 -16.83 35.29 -11.62
CA GLN A 19 -17.92 34.98 -10.70
C GLN A 19 -17.49 35.18 -9.25
N GLU A 20 -18.41 35.64 -8.43
CA GLU A 20 -18.24 35.64 -6.98
C GLU A 20 -18.44 34.22 -6.46
N ILE A 21 -17.45 33.68 -5.78
CA ILE A 21 -17.40 32.31 -5.25
C ILE A 21 -17.10 32.33 -3.76
N GLU A 22 -17.42 31.22 -3.08
CA GLU A 22 -17.08 31.01 -1.68
C GLU A 22 -16.36 29.66 -1.53
N ILE A 23 -15.17 29.71 -0.90
CA ILE A 23 -14.32 28.54 -0.64
C ILE A 23 -13.90 28.47 0.82
N GLY A 24 -13.67 27.26 1.32
CA GLY A 24 -13.05 27.02 2.63
C GLY A 24 -11.71 26.35 2.48
N GLY A 25 -10.80 26.54 3.44
CA GLY A 25 -9.51 25.85 3.43
C GLY A 25 -8.57 26.29 4.53
N TRP A 26 -7.38 25.69 4.53
CA TRP A 26 -6.32 25.98 5.51
C TRP A 26 -5.19 26.79 4.88
N VAL A 27 -4.71 27.77 5.64
CA VAL A 27 -3.56 28.60 5.24
C VAL A 27 -2.30 27.76 5.20
N ARG A 28 -1.70 27.66 4.02
CA ARG A 28 -0.42 26.96 3.78
C ARG A 28 0.77 27.90 3.82
N ASN A 29 0.56 29.12 3.35
CA ASN A 29 1.55 30.19 3.35
C ASN A 29 0.84 31.53 3.27
N LYS A 30 1.52 32.61 3.69
CA LYS A 30 1.03 33.97 3.57
C LYS A 30 2.16 34.95 3.30
N ARG A 31 1.82 36.03 2.61
CA ARG A 31 2.72 37.15 2.36
C ARG A 31 1.95 38.48 2.55
N PRO A 32 1.90 39.02 3.79
CA PRO A 32 1.23 40.26 4.06
C PRO A 32 2.05 41.46 3.56
N SER A 33 1.38 42.51 3.14
CA SER A 33 1.94 43.82 2.79
C SER A 33 1.12 44.92 3.47
N LYS A 34 1.50 46.18 3.29
CA LYS A 34 0.83 47.32 3.97
C LYS A 34 -0.61 47.56 3.49
N GLN A 35 -0.89 47.32 2.20
CA GLN A 35 -2.19 47.61 1.58
C GLN A 35 -2.86 46.37 1.00
N PHE A 36 -2.14 45.26 0.81
CA PHE A 36 -2.66 44.00 0.30
C PHE A 36 -1.84 42.84 0.83
N GLY A 37 -2.32 41.63 0.61
CA GLY A 37 -1.57 40.40 0.96
C GLY A 37 -2.02 39.22 0.14
N PHE A 38 -1.21 38.16 0.22
CA PHE A 38 -1.47 36.88 -0.44
C PHE A 38 -1.59 35.79 0.61
N ILE A 39 -2.57 34.91 0.42
CA ILE A 39 -2.74 33.69 1.17
C ILE A 39 -2.72 32.52 0.18
N VAL A 40 -1.92 31.51 0.48
CA VAL A 40 -1.97 30.24 -0.20
C VAL A 40 -2.92 29.34 0.59
N LEU A 41 -4.06 29.01 0.02
CA LEU A 41 -5.14 28.27 0.66
C LEU A 41 -5.29 26.88 0.02
N ASN A 42 -5.48 25.85 0.81
CA ASN A 42 -5.71 24.48 0.36
C ASN A 42 -6.83 23.83 1.18
N ASP A 43 -7.80 23.24 0.50
CA ASP A 43 -8.94 22.54 1.12
C ASP A 43 -8.75 21.02 1.19
N GLY A 44 -7.61 20.51 0.69
CA GLY A 44 -7.30 19.09 0.62
C GLY A 44 -7.95 18.34 -0.56
N THR A 45 -8.81 18.96 -1.35
CA THR A 45 -9.48 18.30 -2.49
C THR A 45 -8.61 18.22 -3.74
N TYR A 46 -7.62 19.09 -3.85
CA TYR A 46 -6.70 19.17 -4.97
C TYR A 46 -5.25 19.37 -4.48
N PHE A 47 -4.26 18.89 -5.23
CA PHE A 47 -2.86 18.98 -4.80
C PHE A 47 -2.33 20.41 -4.87
N THR A 48 -2.57 21.10 -5.99
CA THR A 48 -2.19 22.50 -6.16
C THR A 48 -3.12 23.40 -5.35
N PRO A 49 -2.58 24.26 -4.45
CA PRO A 49 -3.38 25.21 -3.68
C PRO A 49 -3.82 26.39 -4.53
N VAL A 50 -4.80 27.16 -4.05
CA VAL A 50 -5.21 28.41 -4.67
C VAL A 50 -4.53 29.59 -4.00
N GLN A 51 -4.25 30.65 -4.77
CA GLN A 51 -3.85 31.96 -4.28
C GLN A 51 -5.06 32.83 -4.05
N VAL A 52 -5.16 33.36 -2.83
CA VAL A 52 -6.13 34.39 -2.45
C VAL A 52 -5.40 35.71 -2.30
N VAL A 53 -5.90 36.75 -2.95
CA VAL A 53 -5.43 38.15 -2.83
C VAL A 53 -6.45 38.90 -2.02
N TYR A 54 -6.00 39.57 -0.96
CA TYR A 54 -6.84 40.44 -0.14
C TYR A 54 -6.18 41.84 0.00
N ASN A 55 -6.97 42.87 0.17
CA ASN A 55 -6.50 44.23 0.32
C ASN A 55 -7.21 44.92 1.49
N ASP A 56 -6.86 46.19 1.72
CA ASP A 56 -7.35 46.98 2.85
C ASP A 56 -8.84 47.38 2.74
N SER A 57 -9.54 46.96 1.67
CA SER A 57 -10.99 47.12 1.55
C SER A 57 -11.79 46.11 2.36
N ILE A 58 -11.17 44.97 2.77
CA ILE A 58 -11.87 43.99 3.62
C ILE A 58 -11.93 44.52 5.08
N GLU A 59 -13.07 44.30 5.74
CA GLU A 59 -13.34 44.86 7.07
C GLU A 59 -12.28 44.48 8.11
N ASN A 60 -11.79 43.22 8.09
CA ASN A 60 -10.85 42.69 9.06
C ASN A 60 -9.41 42.55 8.52
N PHE A 61 -8.99 43.42 7.62
CA PHE A 61 -7.65 43.43 6.98
C PHE A 61 -6.49 43.27 7.99
N GLN A 62 -6.55 43.96 9.12
CA GLN A 62 -5.50 43.93 10.14
C GLN A 62 -5.42 42.58 10.87
N GLU A 63 -6.56 41.91 11.05
CA GLU A 63 -6.64 40.57 11.61
C GLU A 63 -6.07 39.56 10.62
N ILE A 64 -6.55 39.58 9.37
CA ILE A 64 -6.13 38.66 8.31
C ILE A 64 -4.63 38.78 8.02
N SER A 65 -4.07 39.97 8.07
CA SER A 65 -2.63 40.18 7.89
C SER A 65 -1.78 39.49 8.99
N LYS A 66 -2.37 39.21 10.15
CA LYS A 66 -1.69 38.58 11.32
C LYS A 66 -1.99 37.09 11.50
N ILE A 67 -2.93 36.51 10.75
CA ILE A 67 -3.28 35.08 10.91
C ILE A 67 -2.03 34.20 10.79
N ASN A 68 -2.04 33.05 11.46
CA ASN A 68 -0.96 32.07 11.38
C ASN A 68 -1.22 31.05 10.27
N VAL A 69 -0.14 30.43 9.79
CA VAL A 69 -0.21 29.22 8.95
C VAL A 69 -0.97 28.13 9.71
N GLY A 70 -1.77 27.36 9.01
CA GLY A 70 -2.64 26.33 9.60
C GLY A 70 -4.03 26.83 10.02
N ALA A 71 -4.29 28.16 10.02
CA ALA A 71 -5.63 28.69 10.27
C ALA A 71 -6.63 28.22 9.20
N ALA A 72 -7.85 27.94 9.61
CA ALA A 72 -8.97 27.63 8.73
C ALA A 72 -9.74 28.90 8.37
N LEU A 73 -9.97 29.12 7.10
CA LEU A 73 -10.63 30.32 6.55
C LEU A 73 -11.80 29.94 5.67
N ILE A 74 -12.82 30.82 5.68
CA ILE A 74 -13.81 30.93 4.61
C ILE A 74 -13.50 32.22 3.84
N VAL A 75 -13.36 32.10 2.52
CA VAL A 75 -13.03 33.20 1.63
C VAL A 75 -14.16 33.35 0.61
N LYS A 76 -14.72 34.56 0.54
CA LYS A 76 -15.63 34.98 -0.53
C LYS A 76 -14.90 35.97 -1.43
N GLY A 77 -14.99 35.79 -2.74
CA GLY A 77 -14.26 36.65 -3.68
C GLY A 77 -14.52 36.26 -5.14
N THR A 78 -13.92 37.03 -6.04
CA THR A 78 -14.03 36.84 -7.48
C THR A 78 -12.84 36.05 -8.01
N LEU A 79 -13.08 35.00 -8.81
CA LEU A 79 -12.03 34.27 -9.50
C LEU A 79 -11.58 35.06 -10.73
N VAL A 80 -10.28 35.39 -10.79
CA VAL A 80 -9.66 36.18 -11.87
C VAL A 80 -8.54 35.38 -12.52
N LEU A 81 -8.53 35.31 -13.85
CA LEU A 81 -7.46 34.64 -14.61
C LEU A 81 -6.13 35.38 -14.49
N THR A 82 -5.05 34.60 -14.37
CA THR A 82 -3.67 35.14 -14.27
C THR A 82 -2.73 34.45 -15.28
N PRO A 83 -2.97 34.64 -16.61
CA PRO A 83 -2.32 33.85 -17.65
C PRO A 83 -0.79 34.02 -17.72
N ASN A 84 -0.24 35.09 -17.13
CA ASN A 84 1.20 35.38 -17.14
C ASN A 84 1.92 35.01 -15.84
N THR A 85 1.29 34.25 -14.96
CA THR A 85 1.84 33.82 -13.69
C THR A 85 1.93 32.29 -13.59
N LYS A 86 2.50 31.78 -12.49
CA LYS A 86 2.60 30.32 -12.28
C LYS A 86 1.24 29.66 -12.05
N GLN A 87 0.31 30.36 -11.42
CA GLN A 87 -1.06 29.88 -11.20
C GLN A 87 -1.98 30.37 -12.34
N PRO A 88 -2.95 29.53 -12.78
CA PRO A 88 -3.84 29.92 -13.88
C PRO A 88 -4.86 31.01 -13.49
N PHE A 89 -5.16 31.12 -12.21
CA PHE A 89 -6.10 32.10 -11.64
C PHE A 89 -5.75 32.42 -10.18
N GLU A 90 -6.39 33.46 -9.65
CA GLU A 90 -6.38 33.79 -8.23
C GLU A 90 -7.79 34.20 -7.79
N ILE A 91 -8.03 34.22 -6.48
CA ILE A 91 -9.28 34.68 -5.89
C ILE A 91 -9.05 36.04 -5.27
N GLN A 92 -9.70 37.08 -5.82
CA GLN A 92 -9.69 38.41 -5.24
C GLN A 92 -10.77 38.49 -4.17
N ALA A 93 -10.36 38.44 -2.91
CA ALA A 93 -11.25 38.35 -1.77
C ALA A 93 -12.06 39.62 -1.55
N SER A 94 -13.36 39.52 -1.45
CA SER A 94 -14.29 40.56 -0.96
C SER A 94 -14.52 40.42 0.55
N SER A 95 -14.41 39.20 1.10
CA SER A 95 -14.40 38.97 2.55
C SER A 95 -13.59 37.72 2.92
N VAL A 96 -13.03 37.71 4.12
CA VAL A 96 -12.30 36.57 4.70
C VAL A 96 -12.76 36.39 6.13
N ALA A 97 -13.34 35.25 6.46
CA ALA A 97 -13.70 34.87 7.82
C ALA A 97 -12.72 33.83 8.40
N VAL A 98 -12.34 34.00 9.65
CA VAL A 98 -11.51 33.02 10.36
C VAL A 98 -12.45 32.03 11.05
N GLU A 99 -12.55 30.81 10.51
CA GLU A 99 -13.31 29.69 11.10
C GLU A 99 -12.58 29.11 12.31
N GLY A 100 -11.27 28.93 12.17
CA GLY A 100 -10.43 28.39 13.22
C GLY A 100 -9.05 29.04 13.24
N PRO A 101 -8.67 29.76 14.29
CA PRO A 101 -7.33 30.33 14.40
C PRO A 101 -6.28 29.24 14.59
N SER A 102 -5.05 29.52 14.20
CA SER A 102 -3.89 28.65 14.42
C SER A 102 -2.94 29.34 15.41
N SER A 103 -2.38 28.55 16.33
CA SER A 103 -1.38 29.03 17.28
C SER A 103 -0.03 29.31 16.60
N GLY A 104 0.76 30.21 17.20
CA GLY A 104 2.08 30.59 16.67
C GLY A 104 3.12 29.47 16.72
N ASP A 105 2.91 28.44 17.53
CA ASP A 105 3.74 27.25 17.66
C ASP A 105 3.37 26.11 16.69
N TYR A 106 2.47 26.36 15.72
CA TYR A 106 2.10 25.37 14.70
C TYR A 106 3.33 24.77 14.03
N PRO A 107 3.54 23.43 14.11
CA PRO A 107 4.83 22.84 13.76
C PRO A 107 5.13 22.82 12.25
N LEU A 108 4.08 22.81 11.40
CA LEU A 108 4.24 22.74 9.95
C LEU A 108 4.36 24.13 9.32
N GLN A 109 5.44 24.84 9.63
CA GLN A 109 5.74 26.13 9.04
C GLN A 109 6.14 25.99 7.55
N PRO A 110 6.07 27.08 6.73
CA PRO A 110 6.42 27.06 5.29
C PRO A 110 7.94 26.86 5.06
N LYS A 111 8.44 25.69 5.41
CA LYS A 111 9.84 25.23 5.21
C LYS A 111 9.87 23.75 4.90
N LYS A 112 11.01 23.24 4.44
CA LYS A 112 11.22 21.80 4.27
C LYS A 112 11.30 21.13 5.64
N HIS A 113 10.53 20.05 5.82
CA HIS A 113 10.56 19.18 6.99
C HIS A 113 11.19 17.84 6.62
N SER A 114 11.95 17.23 7.56
CA SER A 114 12.45 15.87 7.37
C SER A 114 11.34 14.84 7.55
N MET A 115 11.50 13.66 6.97
CA MET A 115 10.53 12.58 7.13
C MET A 115 10.46 12.10 8.58
N GLU A 116 11.60 12.09 9.30
CA GLU A 116 11.69 11.75 10.72
C GLU A 116 10.84 12.69 11.58
N PHE A 117 10.97 14.00 11.35
CA PHE A 117 10.12 14.98 12.03
C PHE A 117 8.64 14.77 11.72
N LEU A 118 8.27 14.53 10.46
CA LEU A 118 6.88 14.31 10.09
C LEU A 118 6.31 13.01 10.69
N ARG A 119 7.15 11.98 10.91
CA ARG A 119 6.74 10.76 11.63
C ARG A 119 6.49 11.01 13.12
N SER A 120 7.17 11.98 13.74
CA SER A 120 6.94 12.32 15.15
C SER A 120 5.62 13.07 15.40
N ILE A 121 4.94 13.54 14.34
CA ILE A 121 3.65 14.23 14.40
C ILE A 121 2.64 13.61 13.44
N PRO A 122 2.33 12.29 13.57
CA PRO A 122 1.53 11.55 12.58
C PRO A 122 0.14 12.15 12.36
N HIS A 123 -0.48 12.76 13.38
CA HIS A 123 -1.78 13.44 13.31
C HIS A 123 -1.76 14.76 12.52
N LEU A 124 -0.62 15.42 12.36
CA LEU A 124 -0.48 16.65 11.59
C LEU A 124 0.18 16.47 10.23
N ARG A 125 1.00 15.40 10.06
CA ARG A 125 1.72 15.18 8.80
C ARG A 125 0.84 15.11 7.55
N PRO A 126 -0.46 14.72 7.58
CA PRO A 126 -1.34 14.79 6.41
C PRO A 126 -1.49 16.20 5.83
N ARG A 127 -1.20 17.24 6.62
CA ARG A 127 -1.20 18.63 6.16
C ARG A 127 0.06 19.00 5.36
N ALA A 128 1.12 18.17 5.34
CA ALA A 128 2.30 18.38 4.51
C ALA A 128 2.06 17.91 3.07
N ASN A 129 2.62 18.61 2.07
CA ASN A 129 2.42 18.30 0.66
C ASN A 129 2.79 16.84 0.33
N THR A 130 3.91 16.35 0.86
CA THR A 130 4.35 14.96 0.66
C THR A 130 3.26 13.97 1.07
N PHE A 131 2.68 14.13 2.25
CA PHE A 131 1.66 13.20 2.74
C PHE A 131 0.28 13.41 2.14
N GLN A 132 -0.05 14.63 1.71
CA GLN A 132 -1.23 14.86 0.89
C GLN A 132 -1.13 14.07 -0.43
N ALA A 133 0.03 14.13 -1.09
CA ALA A 133 0.26 13.37 -2.32
C ALA A 133 0.24 11.86 -2.06
N VAL A 134 0.95 11.37 -1.04
CA VAL A 134 0.99 9.93 -0.71
C VAL A 134 -0.40 9.35 -0.46
N PHE A 135 -1.17 9.97 0.43
CA PHE A 135 -2.48 9.42 0.80
C PHE A 135 -3.54 9.60 -0.28
N ARG A 136 -3.37 10.58 -1.18
CA ARG A 136 -4.19 10.66 -2.37
C ARG A 136 -3.88 9.53 -3.35
N VAL A 137 -2.59 9.29 -3.64
CA VAL A 137 -2.18 8.16 -4.49
C VAL A 137 -2.57 6.83 -3.87
N ARG A 138 -2.40 6.65 -2.54
CA ARG A 138 -2.87 5.46 -1.82
C ARG A 138 -4.38 5.24 -2.02
N SER A 139 -5.19 6.29 -1.88
CA SER A 139 -6.64 6.21 -2.09
C SER A 139 -7.00 5.81 -3.52
N LEU A 140 -6.35 6.42 -4.51
CA LEU A 140 -6.59 6.11 -5.93
C LEU A 140 -6.13 4.69 -6.29
N ALA A 141 -4.98 4.25 -5.77
CA ALA A 141 -4.49 2.88 -5.98
C ALA A 141 -5.45 1.84 -5.39
N ALA A 142 -6.04 2.10 -4.22
CA ALA A 142 -7.06 1.22 -3.64
C ALA A 142 -8.30 1.11 -4.54
N MET A 143 -8.78 2.23 -5.06
CA MET A 143 -9.91 2.24 -6.01
C MET A 143 -9.58 1.52 -7.30
N ALA A 144 -8.38 1.74 -7.85
CA ALA A 144 -7.91 1.06 -9.06
C ALA A 144 -7.90 -0.47 -8.88
N ILE A 145 -7.43 -0.97 -7.73
CA ILE A 145 -7.43 -2.40 -7.40
C ILE A 145 -8.85 -2.95 -7.36
N HIS A 146 -9.77 -2.30 -6.64
CA HIS A 146 -11.17 -2.73 -6.61
C HIS A 146 -11.80 -2.73 -8.01
N GLN A 147 -11.57 -1.69 -8.79
CA GLN A 147 -12.11 -1.57 -10.14
C GLN A 147 -11.54 -2.65 -11.06
N PHE A 148 -10.23 -2.89 -11.02
CA PHE A 148 -9.57 -3.94 -11.80
C PHE A 148 -10.21 -5.31 -11.61
N PHE A 149 -10.44 -5.71 -10.36
CA PHE A 149 -11.02 -7.01 -10.05
C PHE A 149 -12.52 -7.07 -10.34
N GLN A 150 -13.28 -6.02 -10.02
CA GLN A 150 -14.72 -5.99 -10.28
C GLN A 150 -15.05 -6.02 -11.78
N GLU A 151 -14.27 -5.34 -12.63
CA GLU A 151 -14.41 -5.38 -14.10
C GLU A 151 -14.11 -6.75 -14.71
N ARG A 152 -13.50 -7.67 -13.92
CA ARG A 152 -13.12 -9.04 -14.32
C ARG A 152 -13.90 -10.11 -13.59
N ASP A 153 -15.05 -9.75 -13.04
CA ASP A 153 -15.97 -10.65 -12.32
C ASP A 153 -15.36 -11.36 -11.11
N PHE A 154 -14.37 -10.74 -10.43
CA PHE A 154 -13.90 -11.23 -9.16
C PHE A 154 -14.84 -10.79 -8.04
N VAL A 155 -15.13 -11.69 -7.10
CA VAL A 155 -15.91 -11.40 -5.91
C VAL A 155 -14.99 -10.93 -4.78
N TYR A 156 -15.29 -9.75 -4.21
CA TYR A 156 -14.59 -9.27 -3.02
C TYR A 156 -15.05 -10.02 -1.77
N VAL A 157 -14.13 -10.64 -1.04
CA VAL A 157 -14.41 -11.43 0.16
C VAL A 157 -13.66 -10.89 1.36
N ASN A 158 -14.38 -10.70 2.47
CA ASN A 158 -13.80 -10.35 3.77
C ASN A 158 -13.53 -11.63 4.56
N THR A 159 -12.27 -12.00 4.70
CA THR A 159 -11.82 -13.13 5.52
C THR A 159 -11.65 -12.70 6.99
N PRO A 160 -11.73 -13.64 7.96
CA PRO A 160 -11.59 -13.31 9.37
C PRO A 160 -10.21 -12.73 9.70
N LEU A 161 -10.18 -11.67 10.51
CA LEU A 161 -8.93 -11.10 11.05
C LEU A 161 -8.45 -11.85 12.29
N ILE A 162 -9.37 -12.45 13.05
CA ILE A 162 -9.05 -13.31 14.19
C ILE A 162 -9.19 -14.76 13.73
N THR A 163 -8.11 -15.52 13.84
CA THR A 163 -8.03 -16.88 13.32
C THR A 163 -7.42 -17.84 14.34
N GLY A 164 -7.81 -19.11 14.24
CA GLY A 164 -7.18 -20.23 14.97
C GLY A 164 -6.18 -21.02 14.12
N SER A 165 -5.95 -20.62 12.86
CA SER A 165 -5.02 -21.28 11.94
C SER A 165 -3.87 -20.36 11.53
N ASP A 166 -2.69 -20.94 11.31
CA ASP A 166 -1.51 -20.25 10.75
C ASP A 166 -1.43 -20.55 9.25
N CYS A 167 -1.61 -19.52 8.42
CA CYS A 167 -1.54 -19.66 6.97
C CYS A 167 -0.14 -19.97 6.45
N GLU A 168 0.89 -19.47 7.09
CA GLU A 168 2.28 -19.65 6.64
C GLU A 168 3.00 -20.80 7.36
N GLY A 169 2.41 -21.34 8.45
CA GLY A 169 2.94 -22.48 9.20
C GLY A 169 4.16 -22.18 10.08
N ALA A 170 4.62 -20.94 10.14
CA ALA A 170 5.78 -20.50 10.91
C ALA A 170 5.71 -19.01 11.25
N GLY A 171 4.54 -18.37 11.09
CA GLY A 171 4.35 -16.94 11.27
C GLY A 171 4.42 -16.54 12.74
N GLU A 172 5.17 -15.50 13.08
CA GLU A 172 5.06 -14.84 14.37
C GLU A 172 3.74 -14.06 14.40
N MET A 173 2.76 -14.62 15.09
CA MET A 173 1.39 -14.08 15.16
C MET A 173 1.16 -13.31 16.46
N PHE A 174 0.43 -12.20 16.38
CA PHE A 174 -0.11 -11.53 17.57
C PHE A 174 -1.23 -12.37 18.15
N GLN A 175 -1.11 -12.73 19.43
CA GLN A 175 -2.16 -13.46 20.15
C GLN A 175 -3.31 -12.52 20.51
N VAL A 176 -4.54 -13.00 20.29
CA VAL A 176 -5.79 -12.32 20.72
C VAL A 176 -6.35 -13.07 21.92
N THR A 177 -6.47 -12.39 23.07
CA THR A 177 -6.97 -12.98 24.30
C THR A 177 -7.74 -11.97 25.13
N THR A 178 -8.73 -12.44 25.88
CA THR A 178 -9.46 -11.68 26.91
C THR A 178 -9.11 -12.14 28.33
N LEU A 179 -8.15 -13.07 28.46
CA LEU A 179 -7.67 -13.52 29.77
C LEU A 179 -6.97 -12.37 30.52
N ASP A 180 -7.17 -12.30 31.81
CA ASP A 180 -6.41 -11.38 32.67
C ASP A 180 -4.95 -11.85 32.78
N LEU A 181 -4.03 -11.10 32.14
CA LEU A 181 -2.59 -11.41 32.15
C LEU A 181 -1.97 -11.34 33.57
N ASN A 182 -2.62 -10.73 34.56
CA ASN A 182 -2.16 -10.72 35.96
C ASN A 182 -2.66 -11.95 36.73
N ASN A 183 -3.65 -12.68 36.17
CA ASN A 183 -4.24 -13.86 36.82
C ASN A 183 -4.63 -14.89 35.75
N ILE A 184 -3.66 -15.43 35.08
CA ILE A 184 -3.84 -16.37 33.97
C ILE A 184 -4.34 -17.72 34.50
N PRO A 185 -5.52 -18.23 34.07
CA PRO A 185 -5.95 -19.56 34.40
C PRO A 185 -5.04 -20.61 33.77
N LEU A 186 -4.67 -21.62 34.60
CA LEU A 186 -3.78 -22.70 34.17
C LEU A 186 -4.51 -24.04 34.19
N THR A 187 -4.16 -24.93 33.30
CA THR A 187 -4.50 -26.34 33.28
C THR A 187 -3.75 -27.10 34.37
N GLU A 188 -4.09 -28.36 34.61
CA GLU A 188 -3.38 -29.21 35.60
C GLU A 188 -1.92 -29.42 35.30
N ASP A 189 -1.51 -29.35 34.02
CA ASP A 189 -0.12 -29.46 33.58
C ASP A 189 0.60 -28.10 33.48
N GLY A 190 0.00 -27.04 34.02
CA GLY A 190 0.60 -25.72 34.19
C GLY A 190 0.64 -24.86 32.91
N LYS A 191 -0.08 -25.24 31.87
CA LYS A 191 -0.23 -24.43 30.66
C LYS A 191 -1.42 -23.48 30.77
N VAL A 192 -1.47 -22.44 29.90
CA VAL A 192 -2.61 -21.54 29.82
C VAL A 192 -3.88 -22.31 29.47
N ASP A 193 -4.92 -22.16 30.29
CA ASP A 193 -6.25 -22.77 30.04
C ASP A 193 -7.08 -21.88 29.10
N PHE A 194 -6.87 -21.99 27.83
CA PHE A 194 -7.62 -21.27 26.80
C PHE A 194 -9.11 -21.65 26.73
N SER A 195 -9.54 -22.73 27.39
CA SER A 195 -10.99 -23.04 27.50
C SER A 195 -11.75 -21.96 28.24
N LYS A 196 -11.06 -21.13 29.03
CA LYS A 196 -11.59 -19.98 29.77
C LYS A 196 -11.52 -18.67 28.99
N ASP A 197 -10.87 -18.65 27.84
CA ASP A 197 -10.80 -17.48 26.96
C ASP A 197 -12.08 -17.33 26.12
N PHE A 198 -12.25 -16.15 25.50
CA PHE A 198 -13.46 -15.79 24.75
C PHE A 198 -13.87 -16.82 23.69
N PHE A 199 -12.92 -17.31 22.92
CA PHE A 199 -13.17 -18.30 21.84
C PHE A 199 -13.01 -19.77 22.29
N GLY A 200 -12.66 -20.01 23.55
CA GLY A 200 -12.45 -21.37 24.09
C GLY A 200 -11.23 -22.09 23.53
N LYS A 201 -10.38 -21.43 22.79
CA LYS A 201 -9.14 -21.92 22.18
C LYS A 201 -8.17 -20.76 21.89
N PRO A 202 -6.87 -21.06 21.66
CA PRO A 202 -5.91 -20.04 21.23
C PRO A 202 -6.34 -19.39 19.92
N THR A 203 -6.30 -18.06 19.84
CA THR A 203 -6.59 -17.29 18.64
C THR A 203 -5.56 -16.19 18.42
N ASN A 204 -5.37 -15.82 17.18
CA ASN A 204 -4.35 -14.85 16.75
C ASN A 204 -4.92 -13.88 15.72
N LEU A 205 -4.23 -12.77 15.50
CA LEU A 205 -4.45 -11.94 14.32
C LEU A 205 -3.87 -12.63 13.08
N THR A 206 -4.59 -12.58 11.97
CA THR A 206 -4.22 -13.27 10.73
C THR A 206 -2.96 -12.70 10.09
N VAL A 207 -2.14 -13.57 9.49
CA VAL A 207 -1.01 -13.20 8.64
C VAL A 207 -1.37 -13.17 7.15
N SER A 208 -2.55 -13.73 6.77
CA SER A 208 -3.06 -13.79 5.39
C SER A 208 -4.51 -14.24 5.38
N GLY A 209 -5.27 -13.74 4.42
CA GLY A 209 -6.64 -14.21 4.13
C GLY A 209 -6.71 -15.41 3.16
N GLN A 210 -5.58 -15.90 2.66
CA GLN A 210 -5.51 -16.86 1.57
C GLN A 210 -6.29 -18.16 1.83
N LEU A 211 -6.04 -18.87 2.93
CA LEU A 211 -6.66 -20.19 3.16
C LEU A 211 -8.18 -20.10 3.22
N ASN A 212 -8.71 -19.05 3.85
CA ASN A 212 -10.15 -18.80 3.87
C ASN A 212 -10.65 -18.30 2.50
N GLY A 213 -9.85 -17.52 1.77
CA GLY A 213 -10.16 -17.04 0.42
C GLY A 213 -10.31 -18.20 -0.58
N GLU A 214 -9.44 -19.22 -0.52
CA GLU A 214 -9.52 -20.38 -1.38
C GLU A 214 -10.85 -21.14 -1.23
N THR A 215 -11.46 -21.14 -0.03
CA THR A 215 -12.79 -21.76 0.16
C THR A 215 -13.86 -21.10 -0.71
N TYR A 216 -13.78 -19.77 -0.85
CA TYR A 216 -14.70 -19.01 -1.69
C TYR A 216 -14.35 -19.11 -3.18
N ALA A 217 -13.07 -19.21 -3.53
CA ALA A 217 -12.67 -19.46 -4.93
C ALA A 217 -13.22 -20.78 -5.47
N MET A 218 -13.31 -21.81 -4.62
CA MET A 218 -13.93 -23.11 -4.99
C MET A 218 -15.45 -23.03 -5.20
N ALA A 219 -16.09 -21.91 -4.92
CA ALA A 219 -17.52 -21.68 -5.14
C ALA A 219 -17.79 -20.55 -6.14
N PHE A 220 -17.01 -19.49 -6.13
CA PHE A 220 -17.21 -18.29 -6.94
C PHE A 220 -16.23 -18.16 -8.12
N ARG A 221 -15.33 -19.13 -8.28
CA ARG A 221 -14.28 -19.18 -9.30
C ARG A 221 -13.16 -18.16 -9.08
N ASN A 222 -13.45 -16.87 -9.10
CA ASN A 222 -12.48 -15.80 -8.91
C ASN A 222 -12.89 -14.93 -7.74
N ILE A 223 -12.03 -14.81 -6.75
CA ILE A 223 -12.22 -13.93 -5.58
C ILE A 223 -10.98 -13.10 -5.35
N TYR A 224 -11.12 -12.05 -4.54
CA TYR A 224 -9.97 -11.38 -3.94
C TYR A 224 -10.30 -10.90 -2.53
N THR A 225 -9.30 -10.90 -1.68
CA THR A 225 -9.32 -10.17 -0.41
C THR A 225 -8.63 -8.83 -0.59
N PHE A 226 -8.99 -7.84 0.19
CA PHE A 226 -8.27 -6.61 0.39
C PHE A 226 -8.47 -6.20 1.83
N GLY A 227 -7.58 -6.62 2.70
CA GLY A 227 -7.75 -6.48 4.13
C GLY A 227 -6.44 -6.36 4.90
N PRO A 228 -6.53 -5.94 6.17
CA PRO A 228 -5.38 -5.86 7.05
C PRO A 228 -4.84 -7.25 7.39
N THR A 229 -3.52 -7.33 7.47
CA THR A 229 -2.74 -8.48 7.93
C THR A 229 -1.75 -8.04 8.98
N PHE A 230 -1.33 -8.98 9.83
CA PHE A 230 -0.54 -8.69 11.02
C PHE A 230 0.61 -9.67 11.14
N ARG A 231 1.83 -9.15 11.37
CA ARG A 231 3.02 -9.97 11.61
C ARG A 231 3.77 -9.43 12.81
N ALA A 232 4.04 -10.29 13.80
CA ALA A 232 4.73 -9.94 15.04
C ALA A 232 6.27 -10.06 14.92
N GLU A 233 6.79 -10.14 13.70
CA GLU A 233 8.22 -10.23 13.43
C GLU A 233 9.00 -9.06 14.05
N ASN A 234 10.05 -9.39 14.79
CA ASN A 234 10.93 -8.38 15.36
C ASN A 234 11.91 -7.83 14.31
N SER A 235 11.36 -7.24 13.25
CA SER A 235 12.10 -6.67 12.14
C SER A 235 11.98 -5.15 12.11
N ASN A 236 13.09 -4.44 12.21
CA ASN A 236 13.14 -2.97 12.20
C ASN A 236 13.75 -2.43 10.90
N THR A 237 13.22 -2.85 9.76
CA THR A 237 13.65 -2.39 8.44
C THR A 237 12.73 -1.29 7.90
N THR A 238 13.10 -0.72 6.76
CA THR A 238 12.27 0.25 6.04
C THR A 238 11.09 -0.37 5.28
N ARG A 239 10.99 -1.69 5.23
CA ARG A 239 10.01 -2.46 4.45
C ARG A 239 9.06 -3.30 5.28
N HIS A 240 9.23 -3.35 6.62
CA HIS A 240 8.40 -4.12 7.53
C HIS A 240 7.54 -3.22 8.42
N ALA A 241 6.28 -3.60 8.54
CA ALA A 241 5.31 -3.07 9.49
C ALA A 241 4.57 -4.24 10.14
N ALA A 242 4.14 -4.07 11.38
CA ALA A 242 3.40 -5.09 12.11
C ALA A 242 1.94 -5.21 11.65
N GLU A 243 1.38 -4.14 11.09
CA GLU A 243 0.05 -4.06 10.48
C GLU A 243 0.18 -3.43 9.09
N PHE A 244 -0.33 -4.11 8.08
CA PHE A 244 -0.32 -3.68 6.68
C PHE A 244 -1.50 -4.31 5.93
N TRP A 245 -1.73 -3.90 4.69
CA TRP A 245 -2.86 -4.40 3.90
C TRP A 245 -2.37 -5.32 2.78
N MET A 246 -3.06 -6.45 2.61
CA MET A 246 -2.80 -7.39 1.52
C MET A 246 -3.97 -7.44 0.55
N ILE A 247 -3.63 -7.54 -0.73
CA ILE A 247 -4.53 -7.90 -1.80
C ILE A 247 -4.19 -9.33 -2.22
N GLU A 248 -5.14 -10.25 -2.07
CA GLU A 248 -4.90 -11.69 -2.25
C GLU A 248 -6.02 -12.27 -3.13
N PRO A 249 -5.87 -12.24 -4.47
CA PRO A 249 -6.78 -12.93 -5.37
C PRO A 249 -6.51 -14.44 -5.40
N GLU A 250 -7.59 -15.21 -5.52
CA GLU A 250 -7.56 -16.66 -5.71
C GLU A 250 -8.47 -17.05 -6.89
N MET A 251 -7.96 -17.86 -7.81
CA MET A 251 -8.61 -18.17 -9.08
C MET A 251 -8.70 -19.68 -9.28
N ALA A 252 -9.89 -20.25 -9.28
CA ALA A 252 -10.12 -21.63 -9.65
C ALA A 252 -10.00 -21.83 -11.17
N PHE A 253 -9.59 -23.05 -11.57
CA PHE A 253 -9.28 -23.43 -12.95
C PHE A 253 -8.11 -22.67 -13.58
N ALA A 254 -7.32 -21.97 -12.78
CA ALA A 254 -6.14 -21.22 -13.21
C ALA A 254 -4.85 -22.00 -12.90
N ASP A 255 -3.87 -21.85 -13.77
CA ASP A 255 -2.50 -22.31 -13.57
C ASP A 255 -1.54 -21.16 -13.33
N LEU A 256 -0.24 -21.46 -13.19
CA LEU A 256 0.79 -20.45 -12.95
C LEU A 256 0.90 -19.40 -14.07
N GLN A 257 0.61 -19.79 -15.33
CA GLN A 257 0.65 -18.86 -16.47
C GLN A 257 -0.54 -17.88 -16.44
N ASP A 258 -1.72 -18.38 -16.03
CA ASP A 258 -2.92 -17.54 -15.84
C ASP A 258 -2.69 -16.52 -14.73
N LEU A 259 -2.07 -16.95 -13.61
CA LEU A 259 -1.72 -16.11 -12.49
C LEU A 259 -0.79 -14.97 -12.93
N MET A 260 0.33 -15.27 -13.59
CA MET A 260 1.29 -14.26 -14.04
C MET A 260 0.66 -13.22 -14.99
N ARG A 261 -0.32 -13.63 -15.83
CA ARG A 261 -1.06 -12.66 -16.67
C ARG A 261 -1.89 -11.70 -15.84
N VAL A 262 -2.59 -12.20 -14.84
CA VAL A 262 -3.42 -11.35 -13.97
C VAL A 262 -2.56 -10.40 -13.15
N GLU A 263 -1.40 -10.84 -12.64
CA GLU A 263 -0.44 -9.98 -11.93
C GLU A 263 0.09 -8.86 -12.82
N GLU A 264 0.54 -9.18 -14.03
CA GLU A 264 1.03 -8.20 -14.99
C GLU A 264 -0.04 -7.17 -15.35
N ASP A 265 -1.25 -7.64 -15.69
CA ASP A 265 -2.38 -6.78 -16.03
C ASP A 265 -2.79 -5.87 -14.86
N MET A 266 -2.81 -6.40 -13.63
CA MET A 266 -3.15 -5.63 -12.43
C MET A 266 -2.14 -4.52 -12.16
N LEU A 267 -0.84 -4.83 -12.21
CA LEU A 267 0.20 -3.82 -11.98
C LEU A 267 0.15 -2.71 -13.03
N LYS A 268 0.00 -3.07 -14.30
CA LYS A 268 -0.16 -2.10 -15.39
C LYS A 268 -1.42 -1.23 -15.19
N TYR A 269 -2.52 -1.84 -14.81
CA TYR A 269 -3.78 -1.12 -14.57
C TYR A 269 -3.65 -0.09 -13.43
N ILE A 270 -3.09 -0.50 -12.28
CA ILE A 270 -2.89 0.39 -11.12
C ILE A 270 -2.00 1.58 -11.51
N ILE A 271 -0.88 1.32 -12.17
CA ILE A 271 0.07 2.37 -12.59
C ILE A 271 -0.61 3.33 -13.56
N SER A 272 -1.28 2.82 -14.60
CA SER A 272 -1.98 3.65 -15.58
C SER A 272 -3.06 4.53 -14.92
N TYR A 273 -3.86 3.93 -14.04
CA TYR A 273 -4.92 4.64 -13.30
C TYR A 273 -4.37 5.79 -12.45
N VAL A 274 -3.30 5.54 -11.71
CA VAL A 274 -2.69 6.58 -10.85
C VAL A 274 -2.05 7.70 -11.67
N LEU A 275 -1.36 7.37 -12.76
CA LEU A 275 -0.77 8.38 -13.66
C LEU A 275 -1.84 9.28 -14.29
N GLU A 276 -3.00 8.73 -14.65
CA GLU A 276 -4.12 9.47 -15.23
C GLU A 276 -4.83 10.36 -14.19
N HIS A 277 -5.05 9.84 -12.97
CA HIS A 277 -5.93 10.51 -11.99
C HIS A 277 -5.19 11.37 -10.97
N ALA A 278 -3.85 11.28 -10.88
CA ALA A 278 -3.00 12.04 -9.97
C ALA A 278 -1.75 12.63 -10.66
N PRO A 279 -1.85 13.26 -11.83
CA PRO A 279 -0.69 13.71 -12.59
C PRO A 279 0.18 14.72 -11.83
N GLU A 280 -0.41 15.60 -11.01
CA GLU A 280 0.31 16.60 -10.23
C GLU A 280 1.10 15.97 -9.07
N GLU A 281 0.50 15.04 -8.35
CA GLU A 281 1.13 14.29 -7.29
C GLU A 281 2.28 13.43 -7.84
N MET A 282 2.09 12.80 -8.99
CA MET A 282 3.12 11.98 -9.63
C MET A 282 4.28 12.84 -10.16
N ALA A 283 4.01 14.01 -10.71
CA ALA A 283 5.04 14.99 -11.07
C ALA A 283 5.82 15.47 -9.83
N PHE A 284 5.13 15.71 -8.71
CA PHE A 284 5.76 16.07 -7.44
C PHE A 284 6.70 14.96 -6.96
N PHE A 285 6.28 13.70 -6.97
CA PHE A 285 7.13 12.58 -6.56
C PHE A 285 8.35 12.43 -7.45
N ASN A 286 8.18 12.52 -8.77
CA ASN A 286 9.28 12.45 -9.73
C ASN A 286 10.30 13.58 -9.54
N GLN A 287 9.84 14.76 -9.13
CA GLN A 287 10.73 15.92 -8.91
C GLN A 287 11.45 15.87 -7.57
N PHE A 288 10.77 15.45 -6.49
CA PHE A 288 11.25 15.66 -5.11
C PHE A 288 11.59 14.39 -4.35
N MET A 289 11.07 13.23 -4.76
CA MET A 289 11.29 11.94 -4.08
C MET A 289 12.20 11.03 -4.89
N ASP A 290 11.90 10.79 -6.16
CA ASP A 290 12.66 9.90 -7.02
C ASP A 290 12.61 10.40 -8.47
N LYS A 291 13.71 10.99 -8.94
CA LYS A 291 13.81 11.61 -10.27
C LYS A 291 13.65 10.64 -11.46
N GLY A 292 13.75 9.33 -11.21
CA GLY A 292 13.54 8.28 -12.22
C GLY A 292 12.17 7.60 -12.14
N LEU A 293 11.28 8.09 -11.28
CA LEU A 293 10.01 7.43 -10.98
C LEU A 293 9.13 7.23 -12.23
N LEU A 294 8.87 8.30 -12.97
CA LEU A 294 7.98 8.22 -14.13
C LEU A 294 8.56 7.35 -15.24
N ASP A 295 9.86 7.40 -15.47
CA ASP A 295 10.53 6.53 -16.45
C ASP A 295 10.41 5.05 -16.07
N ARG A 296 10.60 4.74 -14.78
CA ARG A 296 10.45 3.37 -14.25
C ARG A 296 9.01 2.86 -14.36
N LEU A 297 8.01 3.67 -14.01
CA LEU A 297 6.60 3.29 -14.13
C LEU A 297 6.19 3.12 -15.61
N ASN A 298 6.64 4.00 -16.51
CA ASN A 298 6.40 3.86 -17.93
C ASN A 298 7.11 2.64 -18.54
N ASN A 299 8.26 2.25 -18.01
CA ASN A 299 8.94 1.01 -18.43
C ASN A 299 8.05 -0.21 -18.18
N ILE A 300 7.34 -0.27 -17.04
CA ILE A 300 6.37 -1.34 -16.75
C ILE A 300 5.22 -1.34 -17.76
N LEU A 301 4.63 -0.17 -18.03
CA LEU A 301 3.50 -0.07 -18.95
C LEU A 301 3.83 -0.49 -20.38
N ASN A 302 5.04 -0.23 -20.82
CA ASN A 302 5.45 -0.37 -22.21
C ASN A 302 6.15 -1.69 -22.54
N ASN A 303 6.40 -2.56 -21.55
CA ASN A 303 7.10 -3.83 -21.76
C ASN A 303 6.29 -5.01 -21.23
N ASP A 304 6.40 -6.16 -21.90
CA ASP A 304 6.01 -7.44 -21.33
C ASP A 304 7.00 -7.84 -20.25
N PHE A 305 6.52 -8.49 -19.20
CA PHE A 305 7.39 -8.93 -18.11
C PHE A 305 8.29 -10.09 -18.55
N GLY A 306 9.54 -10.06 -18.11
CA GLY A 306 10.47 -11.17 -18.30
C GLY A 306 10.01 -12.42 -17.52
N ARG A 307 10.51 -13.59 -17.90
CA ARG A 307 10.25 -14.86 -17.23
C ARG A 307 11.55 -15.64 -17.13
N ILE A 308 11.83 -16.19 -15.98
CA ILE A 308 12.99 -17.03 -15.70
C ILE A 308 12.66 -17.98 -14.56
N THR A 309 13.15 -19.22 -14.60
CA THR A 309 13.03 -20.12 -13.46
C THR A 309 14.05 -19.74 -12.38
N TYR A 310 13.77 -20.08 -11.13
CA TYR A 310 14.71 -19.89 -10.02
C TYR A 310 16.07 -20.55 -10.31
N THR A 311 16.08 -21.76 -10.86
CA THR A 311 17.32 -22.47 -11.21
C THR A 311 18.14 -21.69 -12.22
N GLU A 312 17.53 -21.23 -13.32
CA GLU A 312 18.21 -20.41 -14.33
C GLU A 312 18.69 -19.06 -13.75
N ALA A 313 17.86 -18.45 -12.87
CA ALA A 313 18.23 -17.20 -12.20
C ALA A 313 19.48 -17.39 -11.31
N VAL A 314 19.52 -18.45 -10.51
CA VAL A 314 20.67 -18.79 -9.67
C VAL A 314 21.92 -19.05 -10.53
N GLU A 315 21.82 -19.89 -11.58
CA GLU A 315 22.93 -20.14 -12.49
C GLU A 315 23.51 -18.87 -13.14
N LEU A 316 22.65 -17.88 -13.38
CA LEU A 316 23.06 -16.59 -13.92
C LEU A 316 23.73 -15.74 -12.84
N LEU A 317 23.16 -15.68 -11.63
CA LEU A 317 23.65 -14.87 -10.53
C LEU A 317 24.97 -15.40 -9.97
N GLU A 318 25.15 -16.73 -9.87
CA GLU A 318 26.40 -17.37 -9.41
C GLU A 318 27.62 -16.90 -10.19
N LYS A 319 27.49 -16.62 -11.48
CA LYS A 319 28.56 -16.08 -12.33
C LYS A 319 29.02 -14.67 -11.91
N HIS A 320 28.25 -14.03 -11.03
CA HIS A 320 28.44 -12.66 -10.58
C HIS A 320 28.49 -12.52 -9.06
N ASN A 321 28.76 -13.61 -8.33
CA ASN A 321 28.83 -13.62 -6.86
C ASN A 321 29.88 -12.64 -6.29
N ASP A 322 30.87 -12.24 -7.10
CA ASP A 322 31.84 -11.20 -6.77
C ASP A 322 31.22 -9.79 -6.61
N LYS A 323 29.99 -9.58 -7.07
CA LYS A 323 29.26 -8.32 -6.99
C LYS A 323 28.28 -8.23 -5.82
N PHE A 324 28.02 -9.33 -5.12
CA PHE A 324 27.01 -9.44 -4.09
C PHE A 324 27.63 -9.49 -2.69
N GLU A 325 26.94 -8.87 -1.73
CA GLU A 325 27.27 -8.98 -0.31
C GLU A 325 27.00 -10.42 0.19
N TYR A 326 25.87 -10.99 -0.29
CA TYR A 326 25.45 -12.36 0.04
C TYR A 326 25.61 -13.25 -1.20
N PRO A 327 26.60 -14.16 -1.25
CA PRO A 327 26.75 -15.08 -2.37
C PRO A 327 25.50 -15.95 -2.57
N VAL A 328 25.02 -16.06 -3.79
CA VAL A 328 23.88 -16.91 -4.13
C VAL A 328 24.32 -18.32 -4.45
N SER A 329 23.52 -19.30 -4.06
CA SER A 329 23.63 -20.70 -4.44
C SER A 329 22.23 -21.33 -4.49
N TRP A 330 22.10 -22.45 -5.20
CA TRP A 330 20.81 -23.11 -5.31
C TRP A 330 20.26 -23.52 -3.95
N GLY A 331 19.00 -23.20 -3.67
CA GLY A 331 18.33 -23.47 -2.39
C GLY A 331 18.36 -22.29 -1.40
N CYS A 332 19.05 -21.18 -1.69
CA CYS A 332 19.01 -19.99 -0.84
C CYS A 332 17.84 -19.07 -1.20
N ASP A 333 17.39 -18.27 -0.23
CA ASP A 333 16.47 -17.14 -0.51
C ASP A 333 17.22 -16.05 -1.28
N LEU A 334 16.61 -15.57 -2.38
CA LEU A 334 17.12 -14.43 -3.13
C LEU A 334 17.00 -13.17 -2.28
N GLN A 335 18.15 -12.47 -2.12
CA GLN A 335 18.15 -11.19 -1.43
C GLN A 335 17.80 -10.05 -2.38
N THR A 336 17.38 -8.92 -1.85
CA THR A 336 17.00 -7.73 -2.66
C THR A 336 18.08 -7.34 -3.70
N GLU A 337 19.37 -7.53 -3.40
CA GLU A 337 20.44 -7.24 -4.35
C GLU A 337 20.41 -8.17 -5.58
N HIS A 338 20.06 -9.45 -5.38
CA HIS A 338 19.90 -10.43 -6.46
C HIS A 338 18.70 -10.10 -7.33
N GLU A 339 17.55 -9.79 -6.72
CA GLU A 339 16.31 -9.40 -7.39
C GLU A 339 16.49 -8.13 -8.23
N ARG A 340 17.17 -7.14 -7.67
CA ARG A 340 17.49 -5.91 -8.38
C ARG A 340 18.48 -6.14 -9.51
N TYR A 341 19.46 -7.01 -9.34
CA TYR A 341 20.38 -7.36 -10.41
C TYR A 341 19.65 -7.99 -11.61
N LEU A 342 18.70 -8.90 -11.34
CA LEU A 342 17.85 -9.47 -12.39
C LEU A 342 17.05 -8.39 -13.12
N THR A 343 16.35 -7.51 -12.38
CA THR A 343 15.43 -6.52 -12.96
C THR A 343 16.12 -5.30 -13.56
N GLU A 344 17.26 -4.85 -13.02
CA GLU A 344 17.93 -3.60 -13.41
C GLU A 344 19.10 -3.81 -14.37
N VAL A 345 19.79 -4.96 -14.26
CA VAL A 345 20.99 -5.24 -15.07
C VAL A 345 20.70 -6.23 -16.19
N VAL A 346 20.07 -7.36 -15.86
CA VAL A 346 19.84 -8.46 -16.81
C VAL A 346 18.67 -8.16 -17.73
N PHE A 347 17.47 -8.03 -17.19
CA PHE A 347 16.25 -7.87 -17.99
C PHE A 347 15.90 -6.41 -18.28
N LYS A 348 16.30 -5.47 -17.44
CA LYS A 348 15.97 -4.03 -17.50
C LYS A 348 14.46 -3.76 -17.55
N LYS A 349 13.67 -4.63 -16.93
CA LYS A 349 12.21 -4.62 -16.87
C LYS A 349 11.73 -5.53 -15.75
N PRO A 350 10.44 -5.54 -15.38
CA PRO A 350 9.89 -6.51 -14.45
C PRO A 350 10.12 -7.95 -14.90
N VAL A 351 10.28 -8.86 -13.94
CA VAL A 351 10.60 -10.27 -14.17
C VAL A 351 9.81 -11.15 -13.23
N PHE A 352 9.19 -12.19 -13.77
CA PHE A 352 8.68 -13.31 -13.01
C PHE A 352 9.79 -14.35 -12.81
N VAL A 353 10.07 -14.68 -11.57
CA VAL A 353 10.92 -15.82 -11.19
C VAL A 353 10.03 -16.94 -10.72
N THR A 354 10.13 -18.13 -11.32
CA THR A 354 9.24 -19.28 -11.07
C THR A 354 9.99 -20.51 -10.58
N ASP A 355 9.24 -21.49 -10.09
CA ASP A 355 9.74 -22.84 -9.79
C ASP A 355 10.86 -22.87 -8.75
N TYR A 356 10.54 -22.31 -7.59
CA TYR A 356 11.44 -22.25 -6.44
C TYR A 356 11.63 -23.60 -5.75
N PRO A 357 12.78 -23.82 -5.05
CA PRO A 357 12.94 -24.98 -4.18
C PRO A 357 11.81 -25.10 -3.15
N LYS A 358 11.30 -26.31 -2.95
CA LYS A 358 10.18 -26.56 -2.01
C LYS A 358 10.54 -26.23 -0.56
N GLU A 359 11.81 -26.30 -0.19
CA GLU A 359 12.30 -26.12 1.16
C GLU A 359 12.18 -24.67 1.64
N ILE A 360 12.19 -23.70 0.72
CA ILE A 360 12.10 -22.26 1.02
C ILE A 360 10.74 -21.64 0.72
N LYS A 361 9.74 -22.47 0.41
CA LYS A 361 8.37 -22.00 0.08
C LYS A 361 7.31 -22.70 0.93
N ALA A 362 6.14 -22.08 1.04
CA ALA A 362 5.04 -22.51 1.90
C ALA A 362 4.44 -23.89 1.49
N PHE A 363 3.80 -24.55 2.45
CA PHE A 363 3.28 -25.92 2.33
C PHE A 363 2.19 -26.11 1.27
N TYR A 364 1.43 -25.08 0.98
CA TYR A 364 0.27 -25.11 0.08
C TYR A 364 0.63 -25.01 -1.40
N MET A 365 1.89 -24.77 -1.75
CA MET A 365 2.31 -24.59 -3.13
C MET A 365 2.42 -25.93 -3.86
N LYS A 366 1.96 -25.97 -5.12
CA LYS A 366 1.94 -27.18 -5.92
C LYS A 366 3.34 -27.73 -6.18
N LEU A 367 3.56 -28.99 -5.80
CA LEU A 367 4.81 -29.70 -6.08
C LEU A 367 4.95 -29.94 -7.60
N ASN A 368 6.09 -29.57 -8.16
CA ASN A 368 6.41 -29.83 -9.56
C ASN A 368 6.77 -31.33 -9.79
N PRO A 369 6.69 -31.83 -11.04
CA PRO A 369 7.01 -33.23 -11.35
C PRO A 369 8.43 -33.66 -11.00
N ASP A 370 9.37 -32.73 -10.84
CA ASP A 370 10.75 -33.01 -10.43
C ASP A 370 10.89 -33.42 -8.95
N GLY A 371 9.83 -33.22 -8.15
CA GLY A 371 9.78 -33.50 -6.73
C GLY A 371 10.68 -32.60 -5.84
N LYS A 372 11.31 -31.58 -6.42
CA LYS A 372 12.27 -30.67 -5.76
C LYS A 372 11.79 -29.22 -5.74
N THR A 373 11.07 -28.80 -6.77
CA THR A 373 10.58 -27.44 -6.90
C THR A 373 9.06 -27.38 -6.75
N VAL A 374 8.55 -26.18 -6.49
CA VAL A 374 7.12 -25.87 -6.42
C VAL A 374 6.76 -24.80 -7.44
N ALA A 375 5.53 -24.82 -7.94
CA ALA A 375 5.00 -23.85 -8.89
C ALA A 375 4.73 -22.49 -8.20
N ALA A 376 5.76 -21.93 -7.58
CA ALA A 376 5.78 -20.60 -7.00
C ALA A 376 6.14 -19.57 -8.07
N VAL A 377 5.78 -18.33 -7.85
CA VAL A 377 6.19 -17.18 -8.63
C VAL A 377 6.35 -15.95 -7.75
N ASP A 378 7.45 -15.23 -7.93
CA ASP A 378 7.65 -13.90 -7.38
C ASP A 378 7.78 -12.92 -8.56
N CYS A 379 7.00 -11.84 -8.53
CA CYS A 379 7.12 -10.73 -9.48
C CYS A 379 8.11 -9.72 -8.95
N LEU A 380 9.21 -9.56 -9.65
CA LEU A 380 10.27 -8.62 -9.30
C LEU A 380 10.16 -7.36 -10.17
N VAL A 381 10.29 -6.19 -9.55
CA VAL A 381 10.25 -4.90 -10.25
C VAL A 381 11.52 -4.08 -9.98
N PRO A 382 11.99 -3.27 -10.95
CA PRO A 382 13.15 -2.41 -10.76
C PRO A 382 12.98 -1.44 -9.58
N GLY A 383 14.01 -1.25 -8.78
CA GLY A 383 14.02 -0.33 -7.64
C GLY A 383 13.50 -0.90 -6.33
N VAL A 384 12.70 -1.97 -6.35
CA VAL A 384 12.09 -2.57 -5.15
C VAL A 384 12.51 -4.04 -4.98
N GLY A 385 12.57 -4.82 -6.03
CA GLY A 385 12.65 -6.29 -5.98
C GLY A 385 11.26 -6.89 -5.98
N GLU A 386 11.02 -7.92 -5.15
CA GLU A 386 9.70 -8.57 -5.04
C GLU A 386 8.59 -7.59 -4.67
N ILE A 387 7.55 -7.53 -5.52
CA ILE A 387 6.34 -6.74 -5.28
C ILE A 387 5.11 -7.63 -5.02
N THR A 388 5.04 -8.79 -5.67
CA THR A 388 4.03 -9.83 -5.44
C THR A 388 4.71 -11.18 -5.32
N GLY A 389 4.13 -12.05 -4.49
CA GLY A 389 4.49 -13.46 -4.39
C GLY A 389 3.24 -14.32 -4.52
N GLY A 390 3.31 -15.39 -5.29
CA GLY A 390 2.18 -16.26 -5.55
C GLY A 390 2.56 -17.69 -5.90
N SER A 391 1.56 -18.52 -6.16
CA SER A 391 1.77 -19.89 -6.62
C SER A 391 0.51 -20.49 -7.24
N GLN A 392 0.69 -21.50 -8.04
CA GLN A 392 -0.34 -22.51 -8.19
C GLN A 392 -0.42 -23.31 -6.88
N ARG A 393 -1.63 -23.60 -6.42
CA ARG A 393 -1.89 -24.29 -5.16
C ARG A 393 -1.87 -25.80 -5.35
N GLU A 394 -1.43 -26.54 -4.33
CA GLU A 394 -1.50 -28.01 -4.38
C GLU A 394 -2.96 -28.46 -4.37
N ASP A 395 -3.38 -29.14 -5.41
CA ASP A 395 -4.75 -29.61 -5.65
C ASP A 395 -4.93 -31.10 -5.35
N ASN A 396 -3.84 -31.80 -4.99
CA ASN A 396 -3.88 -33.21 -4.59
C ASN A 396 -3.91 -33.33 -3.06
N TYR A 397 -4.94 -34.03 -2.56
CA TYR A 397 -5.16 -34.22 -1.12
C TYR A 397 -3.97 -34.93 -0.43
N GLU A 398 -3.47 -36.02 -0.98
CA GLU A 398 -2.40 -36.81 -0.35
C GLU A 398 -1.07 -36.07 -0.33
N LEU A 399 -0.76 -35.36 -1.41
CA LEU A 399 0.48 -34.54 -1.48
C LEU A 399 0.42 -33.38 -0.50
N LEU A 400 -0.71 -32.68 -0.42
CA LEU A 400 -0.88 -31.58 0.52
C LEU A 400 -0.78 -32.05 1.97
N LYS A 401 -1.47 -33.14 2.31
CA LYS A 401 -1.42 -33.75 3.65
C LYS A 401 -0.01 -34.15 4.02
N ALA A 402 0.68 -34.86 3.13
CA ALA A 402 2.07 -35.28 3.35
C ALA A 402 3.00 -34.09 3.58
N ARG A 403 2.79 -32.98 2.86
CA ARG A 403 3.59 -31.78 3.03
C ARG A 403 3.34 -31.11 4.39
N ILE A 404 2.09 -31.05 4.85
CA ILE A 404 1.73 -30.56 6.19
C ILE A 404 2.46 -31.40 7.27
N GLU A 405 2.41 -32.72 7.14
CA GLU A 405 3.10 -33.63 8.08
C GLU A 405 4.63 -33.50 8.01
N GLU A 406 5.22 -33.36 6.82
CA GLU A 406 6.66 -33.16 6.61
C GLU A 406 7.19 -31.93 7.36
N LEU A 407 6.39 -30.87 7.44
CA LEU A 407 6.72 -29.64 8.14
C LEU A 407 6.42 -29.69 9.65
N GLY A 408 5.98 -30.85 10.17
CA GLY A 408 5.66 -31.04 11.58
C GLY A 408 4.36 -30.37 12.03
N MET A 409 3.53 -29.94 11.07
CA MET A 409 2.21 -29.37 11.32
C MET A 409 1.17 -30.52 11.48
N LYS A 410 0.03 -30.22 12.12
CA LYS A 410 -1.02 -31.19 12.35
C LYS A 410 -2.09 -31.08 11.26
N PRO A 411 -2.35 -32.13 10.46
CA PRO A 411 -3.39 -32.11 9.45
C PRO A 411 -4.77 -31.73 9.99
N GLU A 412 -5.08 -32.09 11.24
CA GLU A 412 -6.36 -31.82 11.91
C GLU A 412 -6.63 -30.30 12.07
N ASP A 413 -5.59 -29.48 12.18
CA ASP A 413 -5.71 -28.04 12.25
C ASP A 413 -6.07 -27.41 10.88
N TYR A 414 -5.95 -28.20 9.79
CA TYR A 414 -6.19 -27.82 8.41
C TYR A 414 -7.28 -28.67 7.73
N ASP A 415 -8.13 -29.37 8.49
CA ASP A 415 -9.18 -30.24 7.94
C ASP A 415 -10.07 -29.48 6.93
N PHE A 416 -10.47 -28.26 7.26
CA PHE A 416 -11.28 -27.42 6.34
C PHE A 416 -10.57 -27.13 5.01
N TYR A 417 -9.26 -27.02 5.02
CA TYR A 417 -8.44 -26.72 3.84
C TYR A 417 -8.18 -28.00 3.02
N LEU A 418 -7.96 -29.12 3.68
CA LEU A 418 -7.85 -30.45 3.07
C LEU A 418 -9.18 -30.89 2.42
N ASP A 419 -10.32 -30.55 3.00
CA ASP A 419 -11.65 -30.83 2.45
C ASP A 419 -11.85 -30.17 1.07
N LEU A 420 -11.23 -29.03 0.77
CA LEU A 420 -11.27 -28.43 -0.55
C LEU A 420 -10.63 -29.33 -1.62
N ARG A 421 -9.69 -30.19 -1.24
CA ARG A 421 -9.05 -31.18 -2.16
C ARG A 421 -9.83 -32.46 -2.26
N LYS A 422 -10.67 -32.76 -1.28
CA LYS A 422 -11.50 -33.93 -1.20
C LYS A 422 -12.84 -33.78 -1.93
N TYR A 423 -13.41 -32.58 -1.90
CA TYR A 423 -14.76 -32.31 -2.40
C TYR A 423 -14.72 -31.38 -3.63
N GLY A 424 -14.37 -31.93 -4.79
CA GLY A 424 -14.38 -31.21 -6.06
C GLY A 424 -13.15 -30.32 -6.29
N SER A 425 -11.97 -30.84 -5.97
CA SER A 425 -10.70 -30.16 -6.22
C SER A 425 -10.51 -29.79 -7.69
N THR A 426 -9.91 -28.65 -7.92
CA THR A 426 -9.44 -28.20 -9.24
C THR A 426 -8.11 -27.49 -9.13
N ARG A 427 -7.36 -27.41 -10.24
CA ARG A 427 -6.22 -26.52 -10.29
C ARG A 427 -6.66 -25.10 -9.95
N HIS A 428 -5.91 -24.42 -9.13
CA HIS A 428 -6.17 -23.03 -8.76
C HIS A 428 -4.87 -22.33 -8.37
N ALA A 429 -4.86 -21.01 -8.47
CA ALA A 429 -3.69 -20.20 -8.27
C ALA A 429 -4.06 -18.86 -7.67
N GLY A 430 -3.15 -18.26 -6.92
CA GLY A 430 -3.34 -16.97 -6.31
C GLY A 430 -2.02 -16.32 -5.92
N PHE A 431 -2.07 -15.05 -5.60
CA PHE A 431 -0.89 -14.27 -5.21
C PHE A 431 -1.23 -13.24 -4.13
N GLY A 432 -0.21 -12.67 -3.50
CA GLY A 432 -0.33 -11.57 -2.55
C GLY A 432 0.40 -10.33 -3.02
N LEU A 433 -0.28 -9.19 -3.01
CA LEU A 433 0.32 -7.86 -3.18
C LEU A 433 0.25 -7.10 -1.86
N GLY A 434 1.41 -6.78 -1.29
CA GLY A 434 1.48 -5.85 -0.15
C GLY A 434 1.13 -4.43 -0.60
N PHE A 435 0.01 -3.89 -0.10
CA PHE A 435 -0.50 -2.60 -0.58
C PHE A 435 0.46 -1.46 -0.29
N GLU A 436 1.07 -1.44 0.88
CA GLU A 436 2.06 -0.40 1.24
C GLU A 436 3.30 -0.47 0.36
N ARG A 437 3.76 -1.67 0.01
CA ARG A 437 4.87 -1.86 -0.91
C ARG A 437 4.52 -1.33 -2.31
N CYS A 438 3.29 -1.56 -2.76
CA CYS A 438 2.76 -0.98 -4.00
C CYS A 438 2.73 0.56 -3.93
N VAL A 439 2.24 1.16 -2.83
CA VAL A 439 2.23 2.62 -2.63
C VAL A 439 3.65 3.19 -2.63
N MET A 440 4.60 2.54 -1.95
CA MET A 440 6.02 2.92 -1.98
C MET A 440 6.57 2.91 -3.41
N TYR A 441 6.24 1.88 -4.18
CA TYR A 441 6.66 1.76 -5.57
C TYR A 441 6.11 2.88 -6.46
N LEU A 442 4.80 3.18 -6.32
CA LEU A 442 4.12 4.24 -7.06
C LEU A 442 4.62 5.65 -6.73
N THR A 443 5.10 5.87 -5.52
CA THR A 443 5.46 7.21 -5.00
C THR A 443 6.95 7.48 -4.89
N GLY A 444 7.78 6.44 -4.99
CA GLY A 444 9.23 6.54 -4.74
C GLY A 444 9.60 6.75 -3.27
N ILE A 445 8.65 6.52 -2.35
CA ILE A 445 8.91 6.64 -0.91
C ILE A 445 9.74 5.44 -0.43
N GLY A 446 10.82 5.73 0.31
CA GLY A 446 11.78 4.73 0.76
C GLY A 446 11.46 4.03 2.08
N ASN A 447 10.35 4.36 2.76
CA ASN A 447 10.02 3.77 4.07
C ASN A 447 8.52 3.50 4.19
N ILE A 448 8.18 2.26 4.55
CA ILE A 448 6.79 1.79 4.68
C ILE A 448 5.98 2.62 5.69
N ARG A 449 6.63 3.16 6.74
CA ARG A 449 5.99 4.04 7.74
C ARG A 449 5.39 5.30 7.11
N ASP A 450 5.83 5.67 5.92
CA ASP A 450 5.37 6.86 5.21
C ASP A 450 4.24 6.56 4.22
N ALA A 451 4.01 5.27 3.93
CA ALA A 451 2.88 4.79 3.13
C ALA A 451 1.64 4.46 3.98
N ILE A 452 1.75 4.45 5.31
CA ILE A 452 0.70 4.09 6.28
C ILE A 452 0.28 5.34 7.05
N PRO A 453 -1.03 5.63 7.22
CA PRO A 453 -1.50 6.78 8.01
C PRO A 453 -0.95 6.81 9.43
N PHE A 454 -1.10 5.72 10.18
CA PHE A 454 -0.61 5.52 11.55
C PHE A 454 0.12 4.18 11.62
N PRO A 455 1.43 4.14 11.36
CA PRO A 455 2.17 2.89 11.22
C PRO A 455 2.31 2.17 12.56
N ARG A 456 2.14 0.84 12.53
CA ARG A 456 2.43 -0.07 13.64
C ARG A 456 3.72 -0.80 13.33
N THR A 457 4.74 -0.60 14.16
CA THR A 457 6.06 -1.23 14.01
C THR A 457 6.62 -1.59 15.37
N VAL A 458 7.71 -2.35 15.40
CA VAL A 458 8.38 -2.69 16.66
C VAL A 458 8.64 -1.41 17.49
N GLY A 459 8.17 -1.42 18.74
CA GLY A 459 8.32 -0.30 19.67
C GLY A 459 7.49 0.95 19.35
N ASN A 460 6.57 0.90 18.38
CA ASN A 460 5.73 2.04 18.01
C ASN A 460 4.27 1.64 17.78
N CYS A 461 3.39 2.18 18.62
CA CYS A 461 1.92 2.06 18.53
C CYS A 461 1.25 3.40 18.86
N GLU A 462 1.87 4.52 18.47
CA GLU A 462 1.40 5.86 18.77
C GLU A 462 0.19 6.25 17.89
N LEU A 463 -0.87 6.81 18.55
CA LEU A 463 -2.18 7.29 18.03
C LEU A 463 -3.07 6.22 17.42
#